data_c275d86d86e01df73fae35695cc9339e
#
_entry.id   c275d86d86e01df73fae35695cc9339e
#
_cell.length_a   1.000
_cell.length_b   1.000
_cell.length_c   1.000
_cell.angle_alpha   90.00
_cell.angle_beta   90.00
_cell.angle_gamma   90.00
#
_symmetry.space_group_name_H-M   'P 1'
#
loop_
_entity.id
_entity.type
_entity.pdbx_description
1 polymer ?
#
loop_
_entity_poly.entity_id
_entity_poly.type
_entity_poly.pdbx_seq_one_letter_code
_entity_poly.pdbx_strand_id
1 'polypeptide(L)'
;LKTEPWSITIDGLVDNPMVIDINDLIKKFGGIEERVYRFRCVEAWSMTVPWAGFPLNKILSLVEPKKDAKFLKFETFYDPAIAPGQKQKWYPWPYQEGITIEEAKNELSFLATGIYGKKLPNQNGAPLRLVLPWKYGFKSIKSIVKISFLAERPIGLWEKLAPNEYGFWANVNPKVSHPRWSQETEQQLGIDGRLSLIHISEPTRLAII
;
A
#
# COMPACT_ATOMS: atom_id res chain seq x y z
N LEU A 1 0.85 14.62 -13.71
CA LEU A 1 0.39 13.24 -13.96
C LEU A 1 -1.06 13.28 -14.43
N LYS A 2 -1.33 12.69 -15.61
CA LYS A 2 -2.68 12.51 -16.13
C LYS A 2 -3.23 11.20 -15.54
N THR A 3 -4.32 11.28 -14.81
CA THR A 3 -4.90 10.16 -14.04
C THR A 3 -6.13 9.54 -14.71
N GLU A 4 -6.56 10.04 -15.85
CA GLU A 4 -7.67 9.53 -16.65
C GLU A 4 -7.37 9.67 -18.15
N PRO A 5 -7.52 8.60 -18.96
CA PRO A 5 -7.78 7.23 -18.54
C PRO A 5 -6.57 6.62 -17.80
N TRP A 6 -6.82 5.63 -16.93
CA TRP A 6 -5.77 4.90 -16.23
C TRP A 6 -6.08 3.41 -16.19
N SER A 7 -5.25 2.62 -16.85
CA SER A 7 -5.39 1.17 -16.90
C SER A 7 -4.39 0.47 -15.98
N ILE A 8 -4.82 -0.64 -15.43
CA ILE A 8 -4.00 -1.52 -14.59
C ILE A 8 -3.85 -2.84 -15.34
N THR A 9 -2.62 -3.32 -15.44
CA THR A 9 -2.32 -4.68 -15.90
C THR A 9 -2.34 -5.62 -14.72
N ILE A 10 -3.09 -6.71 -14.80
CA ILE A 10 -3.11 -7.77 -13.81
C ILE A 10 -2.71 -9.06 -14.50
N ASP A 11 -1.58 -9.66 -14.07
CA ASP A 11 -0.97 -10.80 -14.75
C ASP A 11 -0.26 -11.79 -13.80
N GLY A 12 0.52 -12.70 -14.36
CA GLY A 12 1.28 -13.72 -13.65
C GLY A 12 0.46 -15.00 -13.43
N LEU A 13 0.54 -15.56 -12.24
CA LEU A 13 -0.11 -16.83 -11.90
C LEU A 13 -1.60 -16.64 -11.58
N VAL A 14 -2.38 -16.29 -12.60
CA VAL A 14 -3.83 -16.13 -12.57
C VAL A 14 -4.47 -16.86 -13.74
N ASP A 15 -5.75 -17.21 -13.63
CA ASP A 15 -6.49 -17.84 -14.73
C ASP A 15 -7.06 -16.80 -15.70
N ASN A 16 -7.37 -15.59 -15.21
CA ASN A 16 -7.97 -14.49 -15.96
C ASN A 16 -7.07 -13.25 -15.97
N PRO A 17 -5.91 -13.25 -16.68
CA PRO A 17 -5.09 -12.04 -16.82
C PRO A 17 -5.84 -10.97 -17.62
N MET A 18 -5.65 -9.69 -17.25
CA MET A 18 -6.37 -8.59 -17.90
C MET A 18 -5.64 -7.26 -17.84
N VAL A 19 -6.06 -6.37 -18.74
CA VAL A 19 -5.81 -4.92 -18.64
C VAL A 19 -7.16 -4.25 -18.51
N ILE A 20 -7.36 -3.47 -17.45
CA ILE A 20 -8.65 -2.89 -17.13
C ILE A 20 -8.51 -1.42 -16.69
N ASP A 21 -9.40 -0.56 -17.17
CA ASP A 21 -9.49 0.82 -16.67
C ASP A 21 -10.03 0.86 -15.24
N ILE A 22 -9.53 1.78 -14.42
CA ILE A 22 -9.95 1.91 -13.02
C ILE A 22 -11.45 2.15 -12.87
N ASN A 23 -12.05 2.99 -13.74
CA ASN A 23 -13.47 3.29 -13.64
C ASN A 23 -14.32 2.05 -13.95
N ASP A 24 -13.87 1.22 -14.88
CA ASP A 24 -14.56 -0.05 -15.19
C ASP A 24 -14.38 -1.07 -14.06
N LEU A 25 -13.21 -1.08 -13.43
CA LEU A 25 -12.97 -1.91 -12.25
C LEU A 25 -13.88 -1.51 -11.08
N ILE A 26 -14.01 -0.21 -10.80
CA ILE A 26 -14.92 0.33 -9.77
C ILE A 26 -16.36 -0.07 -10.06
N LYS A 27 -16.83 0.09 -11.30
CA LYS A 27 -18.19 -0.32 -11.71
C LYS A 27 -18.42 -1.82 -11.49
N LYS A 28 -17.43 -2.65 -11.87
CA LYS A 28 -17.46 -4.11 -11.72
C LYS A 28 -17.57 -4.55 -10.26
N PHE A 29 -17.01 -3.77 -9.34
CA PHE A 29 -17.07 -4.02 -7.90
C PHE A 29 -18.28 -3.41 -7.18
N GLY A 30 -19.18 -2.77 -7.91
CA GLY A 30 -20.40 -2.15 -7.37
C GLY A 30 -20.16 -0.79 -6.72
N GLY A 31 -19.06 -0.12 -7.04
CA GLY A 31 -18.69 1.20 -6.53
C GLY A 31 -17.53 1.17 -5.53
N ILE A 32 -17.42 2.25 -4.78
CA ILE A 32 -16.39 2.44 -3.75
C ILE A 32 -17.05 2.55 -2.36
N GLU A 33 -16.30 2.19 -1.34
CA GLU A 33 -16.65 2.36 0.07
C GLU A 33 -15.64 3.25 0.77
N GLU A 34 -15.98 3.83 1.91
CA GLU A 34 -15.05 4.60 2.74
C GLU A 34 -14.61 3.77 3.94
N ARG A 35 -13.30 3.83 4.25
CA ARG A 35 -12.70 3.21 5.43
C ARG A 35 -11.76 4.17 6.12
N VAL A 36 -11.91 4.29 7.42
CA VAL A 36 -11.01 5.12 8.24
C VAL A 36 -9.91 4.23 8.81
N TYR A 37 -8.68 4.46 8.36
CA TYR A 37 -7.51 3.71 8.82
C TYR A 37 -6.47 4.64 9.43
N ARG A 38 -5.82 4.15 10.50
CA ARG A 38 -4.57 4.72 10.96
C ARG A 38 -3.46 4.32 10.00
N PHE A 39 -2.70 5.30 9.55
CA PHE A 39 -1.58 5.13 8.65
C PHE A 39 -0.29 5.49 9.37
N ARG A 40 0.63 4.53 9.52
CA ARG A 40 1.88 4.68 10.27
C ARG A 40 3.07 4.72 9.34
N CYS A 41 3.88 5.79 9.40
CA CYS A 41 5.18 5.85 8.74
C CYS A 41 6.26 5.11 9.56
N VAL A 42 7.23 4.53 8.87
CA VAL A 42 8.42 3.96 9.52
C VAL A 42 9.24 5.01 10.28
N GLU A 43 9.13 6.28 9.90
CA GLU A 43 9.78 7.43 10.57
C GLU A 43 9.07 7.86 11.87
N ALA A 44 8.25 6.99 12.43
CA ALA A 44 7.59 7.19 13.72
C ALA A 44 6.61 8.38 13.77
N TRP A 45 5.88 8.62 12.67
CA TRP A 45 4.70 9.48 12.68
C TRP A 45 3.48 8.74 12.14
N SER A 46 2.28 9.19 12.50
CA SER A 46 1.03 8.58 12.03
C SER A 46 -0.04 9.63 11.75
N MET A 47 -1.05 9.21 11.01
CA MET A 47 -2.26 9.98 10.76
C MET A 47 -3.45 9.03 10.63
N THR A 48 -4.64 9.51 10.96
CA THR A 48 -5.91 8.82 10.71
C THR A 48 -6.52 9.38 9.44
N VAL A 49 -6.85 8.51 8.50
CA VAL A 49 -7.22 8.90 7.14
C VAL A 49 -8.48 8.17 6.69
N PRO A 50 -9.52 8.89 6.24
CA PRO A 50 -10.66 8.31 5.54
C PRO A 50 -10.29 8.06 4.08
N TRP A 51 -10.09 6.79 3.75
CA TRP A 51 -9.79 6.32 2.39
C TRP A 51 -11.08 5.92 1.69
N ALA A 52 -11.25 6.29 0.43
CA ALA A 52 -12.32 5.81 -0.42
C ALA A 52 -11.77 4.88 -1.51
N GLY A 53 -12.41 3.72 -1.71
CA GLY A 53 -11.92 2.72 -2.66
C GLY A 53 -12.63 1.38 -2.50
N PHE A 54 -11.89 0.28 -2.64
CA PHE A 54 -12.44 -1.08 -2.54
C PHE A 54 -11.43 -2.08 -1.96
N PRO A 55 -11.90 -3.19 -1.33
CA PRO A 55 -11.02 -4.23 -0.80
C PRO A 55 -10.20 -4.91 -1.89
N LEU A 56 -8.93 -5.17 -1.61
CA LEU A 56 -8.01 -5.82 -2.55
C LEU A 56 -8.45 -7.25 -2.92
N ASN A 57 -9.10 -7.97 -1.99
CA ASN A 57 -9.57 -9.33 -2.24
C ASN A 57 -10.58 -9.44 -3.39
N LYS A 58 -11.29 -8.36 -3.77
CA LYS A 58 -12.14 -8.33 -4.96
C LYS A 58 -11.35 -8.53 -6.26
N ILE A 59 -10.08 -8.10 -6.30
CA ILE A 59 -9.18 -8.38 -7.44
C ILE A 59 -8.91 -9.89 -7.52
N LEU A 60 -8.64 -10.55 -6.40
CA LEU A 60 -8.37 -11.99 -6.37
C LEU A 60 -9.57 -12.79 -6.92
N SER A 61 -10.78 -12.43 -6.49
CA SER A 61 -12.01 -13.06 -6.99
C SER A 61 -12.23 -12.85 -8.48
N LEU A 62 -11.71 -11.74 -9.04
CA LEU A 62 -11.87 -11.42 -10.46
C LEU A 62 -10.89 -12.19 -11.35
N VAL A 63 -9.63 -12.35 -10.88
CA VAL A 63 -8.53 -12.92 -11.71
C VAL A 63 -8.25 -14.39 -11.41
N GLU A 64 -8.81 -14.96 -10.34
CA GLU A 64 -8.70 -16.37 -9.95
C GLU A 64 -7.22 -16.82 -9.87
N PRO A 65 -6.52 -16.50 -8.74
CA PRO A 65 -5.12 -16.86 -8.59
C PRO A 65 -4.91 -18.39 -8.62
N LYS A 66 -3.91 -18.84 -9.35
CA LYS A 66 -3.48 -20.25 -9.39
C LYS A 66 -2.95 -20.70 -8.03
N LYS A 67 -2.96 -21.99 -7.76
CA LYS A 67 -2.50 -22.59 -6.48
C LYS A 67 -1.06 -22.22 -6.12
N ASP A 68 -0.21 -22.02 -7.12
CA ASP A 68 1.20 -21.66 -6.94
C ASP A 68 1.43 -20.17 -6.72
N ALA A 69 0.41 -19.33 -6.85
CA ALA A 69 0.49 -17.92 -6.53
C ALA A 69 0.58 -17.73 -5.01
N LYS A 70 1.74 -17.29 -4.53
CA LYS A 70 2.02 -17.05 -3.10
C LYS A 70 2.17 -15.57 -2.76
N PHE A 71 2.48 -14.75 -3.75
CA PHE A 71 2.77 -13.33 -3.57
C PHE A 71 2.10 -12.47 -4.64
N LEU A 72 1.81 -11.24 -4.28
CA LEU A 72 1.48 -10.16 -5.20
C LEU A 72 2.64 -9.18 -5.25
N LYS A 73 3.01 -8.77 -6.46
CA LYS A 73 3.92 -7.64 -6.71
C LYS A 73 3.13 -6.50 -7.33
N PHE A 74 3.30 -5.31 -6.80
CA PHE A 74 2.75 -4.07 -7.32
C PHE A 74 3.86 -3.23 -7.92
N GLU A 75 3.55 -2.54 -9.02
CA GLU A 75 4.48 -1.61 -9.68
C GLU A 75 3.81 -0.27 -9.92
N THR A 76 4.53 0.82 -9.63
CA THR A 76 4.10 2.17 -9.97
C THR A 76 4.47 2.51 -11.42
N PHE A 77 3.84 3.53 -12.00
CA PHE A 77 4.24 4.03 -13.31
C PHE A 77 5.70 4.51 -13.33
N TYR A 78 6.32 4.44 -14.49
CA TYR A 78 7.66 4.98 -14.71
C TYR A 78 7.63 5.95 -15.88
N ASP A 79 7.73 7.24 -15.56
CA ASP A 79 7.85 8.36 -16.51
C ASP A 79 8.63 9.51 -15.89
N PRO A 80 9.95 9.54 -16.10
CA PRO A 80 10.81 10.59 -15.55
C PRO A 80 10.55 12.01 -16.10
N ALA A 81 9.80 12.14 -17.20
CA ALA A 81 9.40 13.43 -17.72
C ALA A 81 8.31 14.06 -16.87
N ILE A 82 7.36 13.24 -16.39
CA ILE A 82 6.22 13.65 -15.57
C ILE A 82 6.57 13.64 -14.08
N ALA A 83 7.40 12.67 -13.64
CA ALA A 83 7.85 12.51 -12.27
C ALA A 83 9.36 12.72 -12.14
N PRO A 84 9.86 13.95 -11.98
CA PRO A 84 11.29 14.25 -12.00
C PRO A 84 12.14 13.49 -10.97
N GLY A 85 11.55 13.07 -9.85
CA GLY A 85 12.22 12.21 -8.86
C GLY A 85 12.67 10.87 -9.43
N GLN A 86 12.01 10.36 -10.48
CA GLN A 86 12.40 9.13 -11.16
C GLN A 86 13.65 9.26 -12.05
N LYS A 87 14.20 10.48 -12.21
CA LYS A 87 15.50 10.71 -12.85
C LYS A 87 16.68 10.31 -11.96
N GLN A 88 16.45 10.14 -10.66
CA GLN A 88 17.49 9.77 -9.70
C GLN A 88 17.90 8.31 -9.90
N LYS A 89 19.07 8.11 -10.50
CA LYS A 89 19.58 6.80 -10.96
C LYS A 89 19.96 5.84 -9.82
N TRP A 90 20.16 6.33 -8.61
CA TRP A 90 20.48 5.50 -7.44
C TRP A 90 19.28 4.77 -6.84
N TYR A 91 18.04 5.18 -7.18
CA TYR A 91 16.86 4.43 -6.84
C TYR A 91 16.56 3.38 -7.91
N PRO A 92 16.21 2.15 -7.52
CA PRO A 92 15.87 1.08 -8.45
C PRO A 92 14.43 1.23 -8.99
N TRP A 93 14.17 2.30 -9.76
CA TRP A 93 12.86 2.53 -10.40
C TRP A 93 12.50 1.43 -11.41
N PRO A 94 11.21 1.16 -11.65
CA PRO A 94 10.03 1.74 -11.00
C PRO A 94 9.91 1.32 -9.55
N TYR A 95 9.15 2.07 -8.73
CA TYR A 95 8.84 1.66 -7.38
C TYR A 95 8.06 0.35 -7.40
N GLN A 96 8.51 -0.63 -6.63
CA GLN A 96 7.89 -1.95 -6.51
C GLN A 96 7.71 -2.30 -5.05
N GLU A 97 6.61 -3.00 -4.75
CA GLU A 97 6.36 -3.57 -3.44
C GLU A 97 5.64 -4.92 -3.57
N GLY A 98 5.78 -5.74 -2.53
CA GLY A 98 5.16 -7.03 -2.48
C GLY A 98 4.45 -7.33 -1.16
N ILE A 99 3.43 -8.17 -1.25
CA ILE A 99 2.73 -8.76 -0.11
C ILE A 99 2.47 -10.24 -0.39
N THR A 100 2.12 -11.01 0.63
CA THR A 100 1.69 -12.39 0.44
C THR A 100 0.26 -12.47 -0.09
N ILE A 101 -0.11 -13.60 -0.67
CA ILE A 101 -1.49 -13.86 -1.11
C ILE A 101 -2.45 -13.83 0.09
N GLU A 102 -2.02 -14.27 1.26
CA GLU A 102 -2.83 -14.26 2.47
C GLU A 102 -3.09 -12.83 2.97
N GLU A 103 -2.09 -11.95 2.88
CA GLU A 103 -2.27 -10.53 3.15
C GLU A 103 -3.21 -9.86 2.14
N ALA A 104 -3.17 -10.28 0.88
CA ALA A 104 -4.07 -9.77 -0.15
C ALA A 104 -5.52 -10.24 0.04
N LYS A 105 -5.74 -11.42 0.61
CA LYS A 105 -7.06 -11.93 0.99
C LYS A 105 -7.67 -11.24 2.19
N ASN A 106 -6.83 -10.65 3.05
CA ASN A 106 -7.30 -9.97 4.25
C ASN A 106 -8.23 -8.81 3.88
N GLU A 107 -9.38 -8.75 4.54
CA GLU A 107 -10.41 -7.73 4.26
C GLU A 107 -9.94 -6.28 4.50
N LEU A 108 -8.93 -6.10 5.35
CA LEU A 108 -8.34 -4.78 5.62
C LEU A 108 -7.38 -4.31 4.53
N SER A 109 -6.92 -5.19 3.63
CA SER A 109 -6.14 -4.79 2.45
C SER A 109 -7.03 -4.01 1.49
N PHE A 110 -6.64 -2.76 1.19
CA PHE A 110 -7.50 -1.83 0.50
C PHE A 110 -6.82 -1.14 -0.67
N LEU A 111 -7.53 -1.00 -1.77
CA LEU A 111 -7.11 -0.20 -2.93
C LEU A 111 -7.89 1.11 -2.92
N ALA A 112 -7.21 2.20 -2.59
CA ALA A 112 -7.81 3.52 -2.47
C ALA A 112 -7.71 4.30 -3.77
N THR A 113 -8.80 4.97 -4.13
CA THR A 113 -8.94 5.91 -5.25
C THR A 113 -9.29 7.32 -4.79
N GLY A 114 -9.59 7.48 -3.49
CA GLY A 114 -9.99 8.75 -2.88
C GLY A 114 -9.55 8.89 -1.44
N ILE A 115 -9.61 10.11 -0.95
CA ILE A 115 -9.25 10.53 0.40
C ILE A 115 -10.10 11.73 0.81
N TYR A 116 -10.63 11.76 2.03
CA TYR A 116 -11.49 12.85 2.55
C TYR A 116 -12.65 13.22 1.58
N GLY A 117 -13.34 12.21 1.05
CA GLY A 117 -14.46 12.41 0.12
C GLY A 117 -14.10 12.97 -1.26
N LYS A 118 -12.80 13.03 -1.63
CA LYS A 118 -12.31 13.54 -2.91
C LYS A 118 -11.43 12.51 -3.61
N LYS A 119 -11.23 12.67 -4.92
CA LYS A 119 -10.22 11.88 -5.67
C LYS A 119 -8.83 12.08 -5.05
N LEU A 120 -8.00 11.05 -5.11
CA LEU A 120 -6.61 11.13 -4.62
C LEU A 120 -5.85 12.25 -5.36
N PRO A 121 -5.17 13.15 -4.62
CA PRO A 121 -4.16 14.02 -5.22
C PRO A 121 -2.95 13.21 -5.75
N ASN A 122 -2.24 13.74 -6.74
CA ASN A 122 -1.07 13.07 -7.34
C ASN A 122 -0.04 12.67 -6.28
N GLN A 123 0.29 13.57 -5.37
CA GLN A 123 1.25 13.32 -4.28
C GLN A 123 0.81 12.19 -3.31
N ASN A 124 -0.49 11.96 -3.19
CA ASN A 124 -1.06 10.92 -2.33
C ASN A 124 -1.21 9.56 -3.05
N GLY A 125 -0.83 9.48 -4.33
CA GLY A 125 -0.78 8.24 -5.08
C GLY A 125 -1.91 8.03 -6.06
N ALA A 126 -2.46 9.15 -6.64
CA ALA A 126 -3.47 9.08 -7.68
C ALA A 126 -3.02 8.21 -8.86
N PRO A 127 -3.98 7.56 -9.55
CA PRO A 127 -5.39 7.47 -9.21
C PRO A 127 -5.72 6.24 -8.34
N LEU A 128 -4.75 5.35 -8.11
CA LEU A 128 -4.92 4.11 -7.33
C LEU A 128 -3.69 3.85 -6.47
N ARG A 129 -3.91 3.59 -5.19
CA ARG A 129 -2.84 3.18 -4.27
C ARG A 129 -3.26 2.04 -3.37
N LEU A 130 -2.27 1.30 -2.88
CA LEU A 130 -2.46 0.31 -1.82
C LEU A 130 -2.50 0.99 -0.44
N VAL A 131 -3.33 0.46 0.46
CA VAL A 131 -3.39 0.84 1.87
C VAL A 131 -3.42 -0.44 2.71
N LEU A 132 -2.42 -0.60 3.58
CA LEU A 132 -2.25 -1.74 4.49
C LEU A 132 -2.11 -1.17 5.91
N PRO A 133 -3.19 -1.14 6.72
CA PRO A 133 -3.20 -0.43 8.00
C PRO A 133 -2.25 -1.01 9.06
N TRP A 134 -1.89 -2.30 8.96
CA TRP A 134 -0.96 -2.96 9.89
C TRP A 134 0.51 -2.90 9.46
N LYS A 135 0.82 -2.36 8.27
CA LYS A 135 2.19 -2.23 7.76
C LYS A 135 2.66 -0.78 7.77
N TYR A 136 3.97 -0.59 7.85
CA TYR A 136 4.55 0.73 7.64
C TYR A 136 4.22 1.27 6.25
N GLY A 137 4.00 2.58 6.18
CA GLY A 137 3.45 3.27 5.01
C GLY A 137 4.21 3.08 3.70
N PHE A 138 5.50 2.74 3.72
CA PHE A 138 6.26 2.49 2.50
C PHE A 138 5.78 1.24 1.74
N LYS A 139 5.11 0.29 2.42
CA LYS A 139 4.47 -0.86 1.79
C LYS A 139 3.22 -0.50 1.00
N SER A 140 2.63 0.65 1.29
CA SER A 140 1.40 1.13 0.65
C SER A 140 1.73 1.90 -0.63
N ILE A 141 2.15 1.17 -1.66
CA ILE A 141 2.61 1.68 -2.96
C ILE A 141 1.57 2.59 -3.64
N LYS A 142 2.05 3.65 -4.32
CA LYS A 142 1.27 4.70 -4.97
C LYS A 142 1.20 4.52 -6.49
N SER A 143 0.14 5.07 -7.10
CA SER A 143 0.00 5.19 -8.56
C SER A 143 0.26 3.88 -9.30
N ILE A 144 -0.47 2.84 -8.89
CA ILE A 144 -0.30 1.46 -9.36
C ILE A 144 -0.70 1.36 -10.83
N VAL A 145 0.16 0.74 -11.64
CA VAL A 145 -0.10 0.41 -13.04
C VAL A 145 -0.09 -1.10 -13.29
N LYS A 146 0.48 -1.87 -12.34
CA LYS A 146 0.58 -3.32 -12.52
C LYS A 146 0.49 -4.07 -11.21
N ILE A 147 -0.20 -5.22 -11.24
CA ILE A 147 -0.31 -6.20 -10.16
C ILE A 147 0.03 -7.56 -10.76
N SER A 148 1.11 -8.19 -10.30
CA SER A 148 1.55 -9.51 -10.78
C SER A 148 1.46 -10.54 -9.67
N PHE A 149 0.89 -11.72 -9.98
CA PHE A 149 0.80 -12.85 -9.07
C PHE A 149 1.98 -13.78 -9.28
N LEU A 150 2.75 -14.06 -8.21
CA LEU A 150 4.05 -14.73 -8.27
C LEU A 150 4.11 -15.94 -7.34
N ALA A 151 4.91 -16.95 -7.70
CA ALA A 151 5.28 -18.05 -6.82
C ALA A 151 6.39 -17.66 -5.84
N GLU A 152 7.30 -16.80 -6.27
CA GLU A 152 8.46 -16.35 -5.50
C GLU A 152 8.24 -14.96 -4.89
N ARG A 153 8.88 -14.74 -3.74
CA ARG A 153 8.79 -13.48 -3.00
C ARG A 153 9.46 -12.34 -3.78
N PRO A 154 8.72 -11.29 -4.14
CA PRO A 154 9.33 -10.11 -4.75
C PRO A 154 10.13 -9.30 -3.72
N ILE A 155 11.14 -8.59 -4.21
CA ILE A 155 11.94 -7.65 -3.41
C ILE A 155 11.41 -6.24 -3.67
N GLY A 156 11.02 -5.53 -2.59
CA GLY A 156 10.56 -4.15 -2.66
C GLY A 156 11.69 -3.15 -2.93
N LEU A 157 11.33 -1.91 -3.33
CA LEU A 157 12.33 -0.87 -3.63
C LEU A 157 13.21 -0.57 -2.42
N TRP A 158 12.63 -0.36 -1.25
CA TRP A 158 13.39 -0.02 -0.04
C TRP A 158 14.22 -1.19 0.47
N GLU A 159 13.70 -2.43 0.42
CA GLU A 159 14.45 -3.63 0.75
C GLU A 159 15.68 -3.79 -0.16
N LYS A 160 15.52 -3.49 -1.46
CA LYS A 160 16.64 -3.53 -2.42
C LYS A 160 17.66 -2.42 -2.18
N LEU A 161 17.21 -1.23 -1.79
CA LEU A 161 18.07 -0.06 -1.57
C LEU A 161 18.84 -0.13 -0.24
N ALA A 162 18.17 -0.56 0.83
CA ALA A 162 18.72 -0.59 2.18
C ALA A 162 18.21 -1.84 2.95
N PRO A 163 18.73 -3.03 2.61
CA PRO A 163 18.23 -4.31 3.15
C PRO A 163 18.45 -4.47 4.67
N ASN A 164 19.37 -3.71 5.24
CA ASN A 164 19.61 -3.70 6.68
C ASN A 164 18.61 -2.85 7.47
N GLU A 165 17.81 -2.04 6.80
CA GLU A 165 16.85 -1.11 7.41
C GLU A 165 15.39 -1.47 7.07
N TYR A 166 15.16 -2.05 5.89
CA TYR A 166 13.81 -2.32 5.37
C TYR A 166 13.68 -3.78 4.96
N GLY A 167 12.63 -4.43 5.45
CA GLY A 167 12.34 -5.81 5.14
C GLY A 167 10.99 -5.98 4.42
N PHE A 168 10.76 -7.18 3.92
CA PHE A 168 9.54 -7.55 3.20
C PHE A 168 8.26 -7.38 4.04
N TRP A 169 8.28 -7.88 5.28
CA TRP A 169 7.08 -7.89 6.12
C TRP A 169 6.66 -6.50 6.55
N ALA A 170 7.56 -5.74 7.14
CA ALA A 170 7.39 -4.35 7.56
C ALA A 170 6.08 -4.08 8.32
N ASN A 171 5.66 -5.04 9.17
CA ASN A 171 4.52 -4.86 10.06
C ASN A 171 4.88 -3.85 11.16
N VAL A 172 3.94 -2.98 11.51
CA VAL A 172 4.12 -2.03 12.59
C VAL A 172 4.34 -2.78 13.91
N ASN A 173 5.52 -2.62 14.49
CA ASN A 173 5.87 -3.21 15.79
C ASN A 173 6.66 -2.21 16.63
N PRO A 174 6.04 -1.60 17.67
CA PRO A 174 6.71 -0.65 18.53
C PRO A 174 7.90 -1.21 19.32
N LYS A 175 7.95 -2.53 19.52
CA LYS A 175 9.03 -3.23 20.25
C LYS A 175 10.26 -3.50 19.39
N VAL A 176 10.18 -3.29 18.07
CA VAL A 176 11.28 -3.49 17.13
C VAL A 176 11.70 -2.14 16.54
N SER A 177 12.83 -1.64 17.02
CA SER A 177 13.38 -0.36 16.55
C SER A 177 13.85 -0.43 15.10
N HIS A 178 13.75 0.68 14.38
CA HIS A 178 14.55 0.89 13.17
C HIS A 178 16.04 1.06 13.58
N PRO A 179 17.01 0.66 12.75
CA PRO A 179 18.44 0.79 13.10
C PRO A 179 18.88 2.21 13.51
N ARG A 180 18.18 3.23 13.05
CA ARG A 180 18.52 4.66 13.31
C ARG A 180 17.60 5.37 14.30
N TRP A 181 16.44 4.81 14.66
CA TRP A 181 15.49 5.42 15.61
C TRP A 181 14.58 4.40 16.27
N SER A 182 13.98 4.78 17.42
CA SER A 182 13.01 3.96 18.14
C SER A 182 11.63 4.01 17.47
N GLN A 183 10.89 2.90 17.56
CA GLN A 183 9.49 2.79 17.17
C GLN A 183 8.51 2.83 18.37
N GLU A 184 9.03 2.98 19.60
CA GLU A 184 8.25 2.94 20.84
C GLU A 184 7.31 4.13 21.01
N THR A 185 7.63 5.24 20.35
CA THR A 185 6.81 6.44 20.34
C THR A 185 6.47 6.88 18.93
N GLU A 186 5.39 7.63 18.78
CA GLU A 186 5.03 8.23 17.49
C GLU A 186 4.52 9.64 17.63
N GLN A 187 4.69 10.45 16.59
CA GLN A 187 4.06 11.74 16.41
C GLN A 187 2.77 11.54 15.61
N GLN A 188 1.61 11.68 16.25
CA GLN A 188 0.36 11.73 15.51
C GLN A 188 0.15 13.11 14.92
N LEU A 189 -0.05 13.22 13.60
CA LEU A 189 -0.26 14.50 12.94
C LEU A 189 -1.58 15.12 13.41
N GLY A 190 -1.53 16.42 13.76
CA GLY A 190 -2.66 17.18 14.31
C GLY A 190 -2.85 17.06 15.83
N ILE A 191 -1.95 16.36 16.54
CA ILE A 191 -1.94 16.23 17.99
C ILE A 191 -0.57 16.67 18.50
N ASP A 192 -0.55 17.50 19.54
CA ASP A 192 0.68 17.92 20.18
C ASP A 192 1.30 16.79 21.01
N GLY A 193 2.63 16.72 20.96
CA GLY A 193 3.41 15.71 21.69
C GLY A 193 3.50 14.36 20.98
N ARG A 194 4.28 13.47 21.58
CA ARG A 194 4.47 12.08 21.09
C ARG A 194 3.68 11.11 21.96
N LEU A 195 3.06 10.15 21.31
CA LEU A 195 2.36 9.04 21.98
C LEU A 195 3.35 7.91 22.25
N SER A 196 3.37 7.41 23.48
CA SER A 196 4.07 6.16 23.82
C SER A 196 3.19 4.98 23.42
N LEU A 197 3.77 4.02 22.70
CA LEU A 197 3.05 2.84 22.21
C LEU A 197 3.34 1.58 23.06
N ILE A 198 4.34 1.62 23.93
CA ILE A 198 4.73 0.48 24.77
C ILE A 198 4.18 0.56 26.21
N HIS A 199 3.69 1.72 26.64
CA HIS A 199 3.11 1.94 27.96
C HIS A 199 1.57 1.86 27.97
N ILE A 200 0.95 1.37 26.91
CA ILE A 200 -0.48 1.12 26.87
C ILE A 200 -0.71 -0.19 27.68
N SER A 201 -1.04 -0.03 28.95
CA SER A 201 -1.24 -1.14 29.89
C SER A 201 -2.51 -1.95 29.64
N GLU A 202 -3.45 -1.43 28.86
CA GLU A 202 -4.62 -2.17 28.37
C GLU A 202 -5.03 -1.68 26.97
N PRO A 203 -5.48 -2.58 26.08
CA PRO A 203 -6.13 -2.14 24.84
C PRO A 203 -7.42 -1.46 25.22
N THR A 204 -7.44 -0.14 25.19
CA THR A 204 -8.72 0.59 25.21
C THR A 204 -9.49 0.06 24.01
N ARG A 205 -10.66 -0.56 24.23
CA ARG A 205 -11.54 -1.17 23.20
C ARG A 205 -11.96 -0.20 22.08
N LEU A 206 -11.51 1.05 22.13
CA LEU A 206 -11.72 2.12 21.15
C LEU A 206 -10.61 2.26 20.10
N ALA A 207 -9.57 1.42 20.12
CA ALA A 207 -8.49 1.46 19.14
C ALA A 207 -8.61 0.38 18.06
N ILE A 208 -9.73 -0.33 18.01
CA ILE A 208 -10.03 -1.35 17.00
C ILE A 208 -11.29 -0.92 16.29
N ILE A 209 -11.17 0.00 15.38
CA ILE A 209 -12.06 0.14 14.22
C ILE A 209 -11.20 0.67 13.07
#